data_b6100b357adfcb42041f117ded97233a
#
_entry.id   b6100b357adfcb42041f117ded97233a
#
_cell.length_a   1.000
_cell.length_b   1.000
_cell.length_c   1.000
_cell.angle_alpha   90.00
_cell.angle_beta   90.00
_cell.angle_gamma   90.00
#
_symmetry.space_group_name_H-M   'P 1'
#
loop_
_entity.id
_entity.type
_entity.pdbx_description
1 polymer ?
#
loop_
_entity_poly.entity_id
_entity_poly.type
_entity_poly.pdbx_seq_one_letter_code
_entity_poly.pdbx_strand_id
1 'polypeptide(L)'
;MRATLFLFATLLWSAAAGAPPDAAAMQAKAQALLIGTFDNAAQVAKSPAGSEQPVPHVTIKIEQTPQKDFSLWHVRIQTDPESTFEQTWAMQTRIEHDGSGALIPYYQLHQDSAPSAAAFDGQGWLSLEACALRGNFTPTRVQGMAEGEPCVAVSMSVGARRALLPVGLAREGEWLHLDMNLRGVRTRIDARRSP
;
A
#
# COMPACT_ATOMS: atom_id res chain seq x y z
N MET A 1 -22.79 48.53 55.51
CA MET A 1 -21.92 47.51 54.96
C MET A 1 -22.72 46.59 54.08
N ARG A 2 -22.62 46.68 52.74
CA ARG A 2 -23.37 45.82 51.81
C ARG A 2 -22.36 44.88 51.18
N ALA A 3 -22.47 43.58 51.43
CA ALA A 3 -21.64 42.53 50.83
C ALA A 3 -22.28 42.10 49.51
N THR A 4 -21.58 42.30 48.44
CA THR A 4 -21.96 41.85 47.08
C THR A 4 -21.36 40.49 46.83
N LEU A 5 -22.21 39.45 46.72
CA LEU A 5 -21.81 38.08 46.35
C LEU A 5 -21.63 38.02 44.82
N PHE A 6 -20.43 37.76 44.36
CA PHE A 6 -20.16 37.41 42.94
C PHE A 6 -20.30 35.90 42.76
N LEU A 7 -21.36 35.48 42.05
CA LEU A 7 -21.50 34.09 41.55
C LEU A 7 -20.63 33.94 40.31
N PHE A 8 -19.54 33.16 40.40
CA PHE A 8 -18.78 32.67 39.22
C PHE A 8 -19.53 31.44 38.69
N ALA A 9 -20.17 31.59 37.52
CA ALA A 9 -20.68 30.48 36.75
C ALA A 9 -19.54 29.90 35.92
N THR A 10 -18.95 28.76 36.33
CA THR A 10 -18.02 27.98 35.56
C THR A 10 -18.77 27.21 34.49
N LEU A 11 -18.70 27.67 33.24
CA LEU A 11 -19.15 26.93 32.07
C LEU A 11 -18.16 25.76 31.83
N LEU A 12 -18.55 24.56 32.23
CA LEU A 12 -17.91 23.30 31.84
C LEU A 12 -18.19 23.06 30.36
N TRP A 13 -17.25 23.40 29.49
CA TRP A 13 -17.23 22.94 28.12
C TRP A 13 -16.86 21.45 28.16
N SER A 14 -17.86 20.59 28.09
CA SER A 14 -17.67 19.17 27.77
C SER A 14 -17.29 19.10 26.31
N ALA A 15 -15.99 19.07 26.00
CA ALA A 15 -15.50 18.61 24.72
C ALA A 15 -15.95 17.15 24.57
N ALA A 16 -16.96 16.90 23.74
CA ALA A 16 -17.30 15.56 23.30
C ALA A 16 -16.08 15.04 22.51
N ALA A 17 -15.17 14.36 23.21
CA ALA A 17 -14.15 13.56 22.55
C ALA A 17 -14.90 12.51 21.74
N GLY A 18 -14.93 12.67 20.40
CA GLY A 18 -15.50 11.67 19.51
C GLY A 18 -14.84 10.34 19.82
N ALA A 19 -15.61 9.26 19.87
CA ALA A 19 -15.06 7.92 20.04
C ALA A 19 -13.95 7.71 18.99
N PRO A 20 -12.82 7.08 19.35
CA PRO A 20 -11.77 6.80 18.38
C PRO A 20 -12.38 6.02 17.20
N PRO A 21 -11.95 6.28 15.96
CA PRO A 21 -12.47 5.60 14.80
C PRO A 21 -12.29 4.09 14.99
N ASP A 22 -13.33 3.32 14.68
CA ASP A 22 -13.27 1.86 14.71
C ASP A 22 -12.16 1.40 13.75
N ALA A 23 -11.07 0.87 14.31
CA ALA A 23 -9.90 0.43 13.55
C ALA A 23 -10.27 -0.61 12.48
N ALA A 24 -11.23 -1.50 12.77
CA ALA A 24 -11.70 -2.49 11.81
C ALA A 24 -12.45 -1.84 10.63
N ALA A 25 -13.28 -0.83 10.90
CA ALA A 25 -13.98 -0.09 9.86
C ALA A 25 -12.99 0.74 9.00
N MET A 26 -11.97 1.33 9.61
CA MET A 26 -10.91 2.04 8.89
C MET A 26 -10.10 1.10 8.02
N GLN A 27 -9.72 -0.05 8.54
CA GLN A 27 -8.99 -1.09 7.81
C GLN A 27 -9.79 -1.57 6.59
N ALA A 28 -11.08 -1.88 6.76
CA ALA A 28 -11.95 -2.30 5.65
C ALA A 28 -12.06 -1.22 4.57
N LYS A 29 -12.18 0.06 4.94
CA LYS A 29 -12.23 1.18 3.98
C LYS A 29 -10.90 1.39 3.27
N ALA A 30 -9.78 1.37 3.99
CA ALA A 30 -8.45 1.49 3.41
C ALA A 30 -8.18 0.37 2.39
N GLN A 31 -8.57 -0.85 2.73
CA GLN A 31 -8.44 -2.00 1.84
C GLN A 31 -9.33 -1.88 0.60
N ALA A 32 -10.58 -1.46 0.75
CA ALA A 32 -11.50 -1.24 -0.38
C ALA A 32 -10.97 -0.18 -1.37
N LEU A 33 -10.22 0.83 -0.90
CA LEU A 33 -9.56 1.79 -1.77
C LEU A 33 -8.50 1.13 -2.67
N LEU A 34 -7.78 0.15 -2.17
CA LEU A 34 -6.70 -0.52 -2.89
C LEU A 34 -7.22 -1.49 -3.95
N ILE A 35 -8.37 -2.15 -3.71
CA ILE A 35 -8.92 -3.16 -4.63
C ILE A 35 -9.24 -2.57 -6.00
N GLY A 36 -8.82 -3.27 -7.06
CA GLY A 36 -9.07 -2.87 -8.45
C GLY A 36 -7.91 -3.21 -9.39
N THR A 37 -8.06 -2.81 -10.64
CA THR A 37 -7.00 -2.91 -11.66
C THR A 37 -6.48 -1.50 -11.95
N PHE A 38 -5.17 -1.36 -12.03
CA PHE A 38 -4.48 -0.09 -12.26
C PHE A 38 -3.46 -0.27 -13.37
N ASP A 39 -3.34 0.75 -14.21
CA ASP A 39 -2.47 0.74 -15.38
C ASP A 39 -1.82 2.12 -15.58
N ASN A 40 -0.53 2.14 -15.94
CA ASN A 40 0.21 3.38 -16.17
C ASN A 40 0.41 3.71 -17.65
N ALA A 41 -0.35 3.14 -18.57
CA ALA A 41 -0.20 3.39 -20.01
C ALA A 41 -0.18 4.88 -20.37
N ALA A 42 -0.98 5.70 -19.68
CA ALA A 42 -0.99 7.15 -19.87
C ALA A 42 0.33 7.83 -19.46
N GLN A 43 1.04 7.30 -18.46
CA GLN A 43 2.37 7.76 -18.07
C GLN A 43 3.41 7.33 -19.12
N VAL A 44 3.35 6.08 -19.56
CA VAL A 44 4.25 5.54 -20.60
C VAL A 44 4.12 6.33 -21.90
N ALA A 45 2.90 6.63 -22.33
CA ALA A 45 2.64 7.41 -23.55
C ALA A 45 3.20 8.85 -23.51
N LYS A 46 3.44 9.39 -22.31
CA LYS A 46 4.05 10.72 -22.11
C LYS A 46 5.57 10.68 -21.96
N SER A 47 6.16 9.49 -21.85
CA SER A 47 7.61 9.35 -21.73
C SER A 47 8.28 9.76 -23.04
N PRO A 48 9.37 10.57 -23.00
CA PRO A 48 10.07 10.97 -24.22
C PRO A 48 10.59 9.76 -25.00
N ALA A 49 10.40 9.78 -26.31
CA ALA A 49 11.00 8.77 -27.20
C ALA A 49 12.53 8.86 -27.09
N GLY A 50 13.20 7.71 -26.92
CA GLY A 50 14.65 7.64 -26.78
C GLY A 50 15.18 8.00 -25.39
N SER A 51 14.33 8.06 -24.37
CA SER A 51 14.79 8.19 -22.98
C SER A 51 15.77 7.08 -22.62
N GLU A 52 16.90 7.40 -21.99
CA GLU A 52 17.85 6.39 -21.48
C GLU A 52 17.22 5.47 -20.41
N GLN A 53 16.18 5.96 -19.73
CA GLN A 53 15.45 5.22 -18.70
C GLN A 53 13.94 5.38 -18.95
N PRO A 54 13.38 4.64 -19.92
CA PRO A 54 11.95 4.69 -20.18
C PRO A 54 11.16 4.17 -18.97
N VAL A 55 10.06 4.83 -18.66
CA VAL A 55 9.12 4.33 -17.64
C VAL A 55 8.53 3.02 -18.16
N PRO A 56 8.66 1.90 -17.41
CA PRO A 56 8.09 0.62 -17.85
C PRO A 56 6.56 0.67 -17.83
N HIS A 57 5.94 -0.14 -18.68
CA HIS A 57 4.50 -0.35 -18.59
C HIS A 57 4.21 -1.29 -17.41
N VAL A 58 3.37 -0.84 -16.48
CA VAL A 58 3.04 -1.57 -15.26
C VAL A 58 1.52 -1.70 -15.16
N THR A 59 1.07 -2.95 -15.03
CA THR A 59 -0.32 -3.26 -14.71
C THR A 59 -0.37 -3.94 -13.35
N ILE A 60 -1.30 -3.51 -12.49
CA ILE A 60 -1.46 -4.03 -11.14
C ILE A 60 -2.92 -4.41 -10.94
N LYS A 61 -3.18 -5.68 -10.67
CA LYS A 61 -4.50 -6.17 -10.27
C LYS A 61 -4.47 -6.49 -8.79
N ILE A 62 -5.34 -5.86 -8.01
CA ILE A 62 -5.44 -6.05 -6.56
C ILE A 62 -6.78 -6.67 -6.24
N GLU A 63 -6.77 -7.86 -5.63
CA GLU A 63 -7.95 -8.65 -5.32
C GLU A 63 -8.06 -8.87 -3.80
N GLN A 64 -9.30 -8.79 -3.28
CA GLN A 64 -9.60 -9.14 -1.91
C GLN A 64 -9.47 -10.64 -1.71
N THR A 65 -8.89 -11.05 -0.57
CA THR A 65 -8.85 -12.46 -0.15
C THR A 65 -10.00 -12.78 0.84
N PRO A 66 -10.27 -14.07 1.14
CA PRO A 66 -11.18 -14.46 2.22
C PRO A 66 -10.73 -13.93 3.59
N GLN A 67 -9.43 -13.77 3.81
CA GLN A 67 -8.87 -13.12 4.98
C GLN A 67 -9.00 -11.61 4.79
N LYS A 68 -9.90 -10.97 5.54
CA LYS A 68 -10.35 -9.59 5.34
C LYS A 68 -9.26 -8.52 5.43
N ASP A 69 -8.13 -8.84 6.05
CA ASP A 69 -6.96 -7.97 6.19
C ASP A 69 -5.91 -8.18 5.09
N PHE A 70 -6.10 -9.17 4.20
CA PHE A 70 -5.20 -9.46 3.10
C PHE A 70 -5.79 -9.12 1.74
N SER A 71 -4.92 -8.70 0.83
CA SER A 71 -5.17 -8.58 -0.61
C SER A 71 -4.04 -9.21 -1.41
N LEU A 72 -4.35 -9.81 -2.54
CA LEU A 72 -3.35 -10.27 -3.51
C LEU A 72 -3.13 -9.22 -4.58
N TRP A 73 -1.88 -8.94 -4.85
CA TRP A 73 -1.41 -7.97 -5.83
C TRP A 73 -0.67 -8.68 -6.95
N HIS A 74 -1.29 -8.80 -8.09
CA HIS A 74 -0.68 -9.32 -9.30
C HIS A 74 -0.07 -8.16 -10.07
N VAL A 75 1.26 -8.13 -10.14
CA VAL A 75 2.00 -7.05 -10.78
C VAL A 75 2.68 -7.58 -12.02
N ARG A 76 2.40 -6.93 -13.15
CA ARG A 76 3.06 -7.18 -14.43
C ARG A 76 3.82 -5.93 -14.83
N ILE A 77 5.12 -6.11 -15.09
CA ILE A 77 6.03 -5.04 -15.51
C ILE A 77 6.61 -5.42 -16.86
N GLN A 78 6.38 -4.59 -17.85
CA GLN A 78 6.95 -4.73 -19.18
C GLN A 78 7.99 -3.63 -19.38
N THR A 79 9.26 -4.00 -19.41
CA THR A 79 10.39 -3.06 -19.57
C THR A 79 10.73 -2.79 -21.01
N ASP A 80 10.44 -3.72 -21.90
CA ASP A 80 10.57 -3.67 -23.35
C ASP A 80 9.56 -4.65 -23.98
N PRO A 81 9.33 -4.62 -25.31
CA PRO A 81 8.32 -5.47 -25.95
C PRO A 81 8.51 -6.97 -25.72
N GLU A 82 9.74 -7.42 -25.49
CA GLU A 82 10.09 -8.84 -25.34
C GLU A 82 10.26 -9.27 -23.87
N SER A 83 10.41 -8.30 -22.94
CA SER A 83 10.72 -8.58 -21.54
C SER A 83 9.53 -8.22 -20.64
N THR A 84 8.85 -9.24 -20.16
CA THR A 84 7.78 -9.10 -19.17
C THR A 84 8.16 -9.83 -17.90
N PHE A 85 7.97 -9.16 -16.77
CA PHE A 85 8.11 -9.71 -15.43
C PHE A 85 6.75 -9.72 -14.74
N GLU A 86 6.38 -10.85 -14.16
CA GLU A 86 5.16 -11.01 -13.39
C GLU A 86 5.49 -11.47 -11.96
N GLN A 87 4.81 -10.87 -11.00
CA GLN A 87 4.96 -11.22 -9.58
C GLN A 87 3.64 -11.06 -8.85
N THR A 88 3.42 -11.94 -7.89
CA THR A 88 2.29 -11.82 -6.97
C THR A 88 2.80 -11.56 -5.55
N TRP A 89 2.23 -10.56 -4.90
CA TRP A 89 2.43 -10.28 -3.48
C TRP A 89 1.13 -10.48 -2.72
N ALA A 90 1.21 -10.97 -1.48
CA ALA A 90 0.11 -10.78 -0.54
C ALA A 90 0.46 -9.57 0.33
N MET A 91 -0.51 -8.69 0.52
CA MET A 91 -0.36 -7.47 1.31
C MET A 91 -1.36 -7.50 2.47
N GLN A 92 -0.86 -7.46 3.71
CA GLN A 92 -1.70 -7.31 4.89
C GLN A 92 -1.87 -5.83 5.21
N THR A 93 -3.12 -5.39 5.31
CA THR A 93 -3.45 -4.05 5.82
C THR A 93 -3.65 -4.13 7.33
N ARG A 94 -2.94 -3.29 8.08
CA ARG A 94 -3.07 -3.19 9.54
C ARG A 94 -3.24 -1.73 9.94
N ILE A 95 -4.23 -1.45 10.80
CA ILE A 95 -4.43 -0.14 11.41
C ILE A 95 -3.97 -0.22 12.86
N GLU A 96 -3.09 0.69 13.25
CA GLU A 96 -2.58 0.80 14.61
C GLU A 96 -3.53 1.64 15.49
N HIS A 97 -3.37 1.56 16.82
CA HIS A 97 -4.25 2.27 17.78
C HIS A 97 -4.18 3.80 17.67
N ASP A 98 -3.08 4.35 17.18
CA ASP A 98 -2.91 5.79 16.96
C ASP A 98 -3.52 6.29 15.64
N GLY A 99 -4.14 5.39 14.87
CA GLY A 99 -4.72 5.69 13.55
C GLY A 99 -3.71 5.66 12.41
N SER A 100 -2.44 5.38 12.69
CA SER A 100 -1.47 5.08 11.63
C SER A 100 -1.79 3.74 10.98
N GLY A 101 -1.27 3.50 9.79
CA GLY A 101 -1.48 2.27 9.05
C GLY A 101 -0.18 1.64 8.58
N ALA A 102 -0.23 0.33 8.37
CA ALA A 102 0.84 -0.43 7.75
C ALA A 102 0.27 -1.33 6.66
N LEU A 103 0.97 -1.38 5.53
CA LEU A 103 0.75 -2.36 4.47
C LEU A 103 1.98 -3.27 4.43
N ILE A 104 1.81 -4.48 4.94
CA ILE A 104 2.90 -5.43 5.17
C ILE A 104 2.96 -6.41 4.02
N PRO A 105 4.05 -6.46 3.24
CA PRO A 105 4.19 -7.41 2.15
C PRO A 105 4.51 -8.81 2.68
N TYR A 106 3.94 -9.81 2.00
CA TYR A 106 4.23 -11.23 2.17
C TYR A 106 4.74 -11.79 0.86
N TYR A 107 5.77 -12.60 0.93
CA TYR A 107 6.41 -13.24 -0.21
C TYR A 107 6.19 -14.75 -0.16
N GLN A 108 5.81 -15.33 -1.30
CA GLN A 108 5.69 -16.77 -1.44
C GLN A 108 7.03 -17.35 -1.94
N LEU A 109 7.60 -18.27 -1.18
CA LEU A 109 8.92 -18.85 -1.45
C LEU A 109 8.96 -19.73 -2.71
N HIS A 110 7.85 -20.38 -3.03
CA HIS A 110 7.72 -21.30 -4.17
C HIS A 110 6.51 -20.89 -4.99
N GLN A 111 6.74 -20.15 -6.08
CA GLN A 111 5.68 -19.75 -7.00
C GLN A 111 5.73 -20.63 -8.24
N ASP A 112 5.14 -21.84 -8.17
CA ASP A 112 4.96 -22.69 -9.36
C ASP A 112 3.80 -22.17 -10.24
N SER A 113 2.88 -21.40 -9.66
CA SER A 113 1.78 -20.71 -10.36
C SER A 113 1.35 -19.47 -9.57
N ALA A 114 0.77 -18.49 -10.26
CA ALA A 114 0.17 -17.34 -9.59
C ALA A 114 -0.99 -17.79 -8.70
N PRO A 115 -0.95 -17.52 -7.37
CA PRO A 115 -1.99 -17.94 -6.45
C PRO A 115 -3.32 -17.23 -6.76
N SER A 116 -4.42 -17.94 -6.56
CA SER A 116 -5.76 -17.35 -6.64
C SER A 116 -6.09 -16.62 -5.33
N ALA A 117 -6.66 -15.41 -5.44
CA ALA A 117 -7.12 -14.68 -4.27
C ALA A 117 -8.18 -15.44 -3.47
N ALA A 118 -9.06 -16.18 -4.14
CA ALA A 118 -10.11 -16.99 -3.51
C ALA A 118 -9.56 -18.18 -2.69
N ALA A 119 -8.38 -18.70 -3.05
CA ALA A 119 -7.73 -19.82 -2.38
C ALA A 119 -6.64 -19.38 -1.40
N PHE A 120 -6.48 -18.09 -1.16
CA PHE A 120 -5.46 -17.58 -0.24
C PHE A 120 -5.79 -17.96 1.21
N ASP A 121 -4.87 -18.68 1.85
CA ASP A 121 -4.97 -19.13 3.24
C ASP A 121 -3.80 -18.65 4.11
N GLY A 122 -2.82 -17.94 3.52
CA GLY A 122 -1.60 -17.46 4.18
C GLY A 122 -0.52 -18.51 4.37
N GLN A 123 -0.78 -19.80 4.06
CA GLN A 123 0.22 -20.85 4.19
C GLN A 123 1.31 -20.70 3.11
N GLY A 124 2.56 -20.94 3.50
CA GLY A 124 3.71 -20.82 2.58
C GLY A 124 4.10 -19.38 2.23
N TRP A 125 3.48 -18.38 2.88
CA TRP A 125 3.83 -16.98 2.73
C TRP A 125 4.68 -16.48 3.90
N LEU A 126 5.78 -15.81 3.58
CA LEU A 126 6.70 -15.23 4.56
C LEU A 126 6.43 -13.73 4.70
N SER A 127 6.15 -13.28 5.91
CA SER A 127 6.01 -11.86 6.22
C SER A 127 7.34 -11.13 6.05
N LEU A 128 7.32 -10.01 5.33
CA LEU A 128 8.42 -9.08 5.18
C LEU A 128 8.13 -7.80 5.99
N GLU A 129 7.90 -7.93 7.29
CA GLU A 129 7.53 -6.81 8.18
C GLU A 129 8.52 -5.63 8.10
N ALA A 130 9.81 -5.90 7.87
CA ALA A 130 10.82 -4.85 7.66
C ALA A 130 10.60 -4.05 6.37
N CYS A 131 9.79 -4.55 5.44
CA CYS A 131 9.38 -3.87 4.21
C CYS A 131 7.98 -3.25 4.31
N ALA A 132 7.38 -3.20 5.49
CA ALA A 132 6.07 -2.61 5.66
C ALA A 132 6.04 -1.13 5.22
N LEU A 133 5.06 -0.78 4.41
CA LEU A 133 4.78 0.61 4.05
C LEU A 133 3.97 1.23 5.20
N ARG A 134 4.64 2.01 6.05
CA ARG A 134 4.02 2.65 7.21
C ARG A 134 3.63 4.08 6.90
N GLY A 135 2.48 4.52 7.40
CA GLY A 135 2.04 5.89 7.15
C GLY A 135 0.61 6.17 7.53
N ASN A 136 -0.05 7.02 6.76
CA ASN A 136 -1.37 7.52 7.05
C ASN A 136 -2.43 6.83 6.19
N PHE A 137 -3.35 6.14 6.85
CA PHE A 137 -4.45 5.41 6.22
C PHE A 137 -5.77 6.02 6.68
N THR A 138 -6.48 6.61 5.73
CA THR A 138 -7.79 7.24 5.95
C THR A 138 -8.85 6.58 5.06
N PRO A 139 -10.14 6.85 5.27
CA PRO A 139 -11.20 6.35 4.40
C PRO A 139 -11.11 6.75 2.93
N THR A 140 -10.33 7.81 2.62
CA THR A 140 -10.21 8.37 1.27
C THR A 140 -8.80 8.31 0.70
N ARG A 141 -7.81 7.99 1.53
CA ARG A 141 -6.40 7.99 1.13
C ARG A 141 -5.61 6.94 1.90
N VAL A 142 -4.78 6.20 1.18
CA VAL A 142 -3.77 5.32 1.77
C VAL A 142 -2.41 5.83 1.32
N GLN A 143 -1.52 6.11 2.26
CA GLN A 143 -0.16 6.56 1.95
C GLN A 143 0.81 5.93 2.94
N GLY A 144 1.90 5.36 2.43
CA GLY A 144 2.94 4.75 3.24
C GLY A 144 4.28 4.69 2.53
N MET A 145 5.33 4.58 3.33
CA MET A 145 6.70 4.38 2.86
C MET A 145 7.37 3.29 3.68
N ALA A 146 8.25 2.52 3.05
CA ALA A 146 9.12 1.56 3.73
C ALA A 146 10.41 2.23 4.20
N GLU A 147 10.94 1.77 5.32
CA GLU A 147 12.30 2.10 5.74
C GLU A 147 13.30 1.33 4.85
N GLY A 148 14.21 2.06 4.17
CA GLY A 148 15.01 1.52 3.07
C GLY A 148 15.93 0.37 3.46
N GLU A 149 16.86 0.56 4.42
CA GLU A 149 17.91 -0.42 4.73
C GLU A 149 17.39 -1.75 5.32
N PRO A 150 16.49 -1.76 6.33
CA PRO A 150 15.97 -3.00 6.87
C PRO A 150 15.25 -3.85 5.83
N CYS A 151 14.50 -3.22 4.92
CA CYS A 151 13.81 -3.92 3.84
C CYS A 151 14.78 -4.58 2.86
N VAL A 152 15.85 -3.88 2.46
CA VAL A 152 16.87 -4.42 1.56
C VAL A 152 17.52 -5.66 2.18
N ALA A 153 17.91 -5.60 3.46
CA ALA A 153 18.54 -6.70 4.16
C ALA A 153 17.65 -7.96 4.21
N VAL A 154 16.37 -7.80 4.53
CA VAL A 154 15.41 -8.91 4.59
C VAL A 154 15.15 -9.48 3.19
N SER A 155 14.96 -8.65 2.19
CA SER A 155 14.76 -9.09 0.80
C SER A 155 15.92 -9.93 0.28
N MET A 156 17.15 -9.57 0.64
CA MET A 156 18.35 -10.35 0.29
C MET A 156 18.41 -11.69 1.02
N SER A 157 18.05 -11.74 2.30
CA SER A 157 18.14 -12.95 3.13
C SER A 157 17.18 -14.06 2.67
N VAL A 158 16.01 -13.70 2.15
CA VAL A 158 15.01 -14.68 1.66
C VAL A 158 15.20 -15.05 0.18
N GLY A 159 16.31 -14.64 -0.44
CA GLY A 159 16.54 -14.87 -1.87
C GLY A 159 15.61 -14.06 -2.78
N ALA A 160 14.90 -13.10 -2.21
CA ALA A 160 13.94 -12.25 -2.92
C ALA A 160 14.63 -11.18 -3.81
N ARG A 161 15.80 -11.50 -4.37
CA ARG A 161 16.51 -10.61 -5.34
C ARG A 161 15.64 -10.18 -6.52
N ARG A 162 14.51 -10.86 -6.72
CA ARG A 162 13.51 -10.59 -7.76
C ARG A 162 12.23 -9.97 -7.21
N ALA A 163 12.08 -9.80 -5.90
CA ALA A 163 10.91 -9.18 -5.32
C ALA A 163 10.99 -7.67 -5.55
N LEU A 164 10.27 -7.19 -6.55
CA LEU A 164 10.12 -5.75 -6.83
C LEU A 164 9.05 -5.18 -5.90
N LEU A 165 9.37 -5.12 -4.60
CA LEU A 165 8.47 -4.53 -3.61
C LEU A 165 8.43 -3.00 -3.77
N PRO A 166 7.26 -2.38 -3.61
CA PRO A 166 7.17 -0.93 -3.56
C PRO A 166 7.88 -0.41 -2.31
N VAL A 167 8.65 0.65 -2.44
CA VAL A 167 9.27 1.38 -1.33
C VAL A 167 8.43 2.58 -0.89
N GLY A 168 7.41 2.93 -1.66
CA GLY A 168 6.43 3.94 -1.35
C GLY A 168 5.12 3.66 -2.07
N LEU A 169 4.02 4.09 -1.45
CA LEU A 169 2.69 3.97 -2.01
C LEU A 169 1.85 5.19 -1.63
N ALA A 170 1.07 5.70 -2.58
CA ALA A 170 -0.04 6.59 -2.29
C ALA A 170 -1.24 6.21 -3.17
N ARG A 171 -2.41 6.07 -2.55
CA ARG A 171 -3.68 5.80 -3.22
C ARG A 171 -4.67 6.93 -2.93
N GLU A 172 -5.07 7.64 -3.96
CA GLU A 172 -5.98 8.78 -3.85
C GLU A 172 -6.88 8.88 -5.09
N GLY A 173 -8.18 8.97 -4.89
CA GLY A 173 -9.16 8.99 -5.98
C GLY A 173 -9.03 7.76 -6.88
N GLU A 174 -8.73 7.93 -8.17
CA GLU A 174 -8.51 6.85 -9.15
C GLU A 174 -7.02 6.50 -9.34
N TRP A 175 -6.12 7.17 -8.63
CA TRP A 175 -4.70 7.03 -8.84
C TRP A 175 -4.04 6.14 -7.77
N LEU A 176 -3.21 5.22 -8.23
CA LEU A 176 -2.26 4.46 -7.43
C LEU A 176 -0.86 4.88 -7.83
N HIS A 177 -0.16 5.50 -6.91
CA HIS A 177 1.24 5.88 -7.07
C HIS A 177 2.12 4.89 -6.33
N LEU A 178 3.09 4.32 -7.03
CA LEU A 178 4.09 3.42 -6.43
C LEU A 178 5.48 3.96 -6.70
N ASP A 179 6.31 4.01 -5.67
CA ASP A 179 7.75 4.17 -5.82
C ASP A 179 8.39 2.79 -5.76
N MET A 180 9.09 2.40 -6.81
CA MET A 180 9.73 1.08 -6.96
C MET A 180 11.20 1.23 -7.30
N ASN A 181 12.04 0.31 -6.83
CA ASN A 181 13.42 0.23 -7.26
C ASN A 181 13.52 -0.69 -8.48
N LEU A 182 13.52 -0.10 -9.68
CA LEU A 182 13.64 -0.82 -10.92
C LEU A 182 15.07 -0.69 -11.46
N ARG A 183 15.79 -1.81 -11.59
CA ARG A 183 17.20 -1.84 -12.07
C ARG A 183 18.13 -0.91 -11.28
N GLY A 184 17.90 -0.77 -9.95
CA GLY A 184 18.72 0.11 -9.09
C GLY A 184 18.31 1.60 -9.12
N VAL A 185 17.29 1.94 -9.87
CA VAL A 185 16.77 3.32 -9.97
C VAL A 185 15.39 3.39 -9.32
N ARG A 186 15.21 4.35 -8.41
CA ARG A 186 13.89 4.65 -7.85
C ARG A 186 13.00 5.24 -8.95
N THR A 187 11.99 4.50 -9.33
CA THR A 187 11.06 4.84 -10.40
C THR A 187 9.67 5.04 -9.82
N ARG A 188 9.05 6.17 -10.13
CA ARG A 188 7.65 6.43 -9.77
C ARG A 188 6.74 5.91 -10.87
N ILE A 189 5.78 5.09 -10.48
CA ILE A 189 4.70 4.56 -11.32
C ILE A 189 3.41 5.27 -10.93
N ASP A 190 2.80 5.98 -11.86
CA ASP A 190 1.52 6.65 -11.70
C ASP A 190 0.46 5.87 -12.50
N ALA A 191 -0.18 4.92 -11.85
CA ALA A 191 -1.18 4.05 -12.44
C ALA A 191 -2.59 4.55 -12.14
N ARG A 192 -3.46 4.56 -13.15
CA ARG A 192 -4.86 4.93 -13.01
C ARG A 192 -5.72 3.68 -12.95
N ARG A 193 -6.80 3.72 -12.16
CA ARG A 193 -7.78 2.64 -12.11
C ARG A 193 -8.40 2.45 -13.50
N SER A 194 -8.37 1.21 -13.99
CA SER A 194 -9.09 0.82 -15.21
C SER A 194 -10.59 0.72 -14.92
N PRO A 195 -11.44 1.04 -15.89
CA PRO A 195 -12.90 0.89 -15.79
C PRO A 195 -13.35 -0.51 -15.43
#